data_0c57700ac648c562ed1329cf473a285f
#
_entry.id   0c57700ac648c562ed1329cf473a285f
#
_cell.length_a   1.000
_cell.length_b   1.000
_cell.length_c   1.000
_cell.angle_alpha   90.00
_cell.angle_beta   90.00
_cell.angle_gamma   90.00
#
_symmetry.space_group_name_H-M   'P 1'
#
loop_
_entity.id
_entity.type
_entity.pdbx_description
1 polymer ?
#
loop_
_entity_poly.entity_id
_entity_poly.type
_entity_poly.pdbx_seq_one_letter_code
_entity_poly.pdbx_strand_id
1 'polypeptide(L)'
;MAKTNDAGVYQLDNGNWAFRYTLTRDGKKKDVRRAKDLYGNPFKTKREAINARQIAIQTDLEGRKPTPIIRRTVKEVFQEFCENGRKDRAYQTKLKQDSLWKNHICGKFGKRYVDEISSAEIIDYLSALYYDSGYSYQYTESFLKMFYLIFGQAYSRNYLDHDTYNRLCVGKDTKIKMPKMKTEDDTDIVAFSREDLSLLDEYFKGTNAETAYLLGRYCGLRINETFGLKWENVDLEKGTITIDRQMQYQNGIIKLVPPKTRNSKRTIYLCPTLL
;
A
#
# COMPACT_ATOMS: atom_id res chain seq x y z
N MET A 1 -4.46 -5.36 -44.31
CA MET A 1 -4.87 -6.28 -43.23
C MET A 1 -3.81 -7.35 -43.08
N ALA A 2 -3.03 -7.33 -42.01
CA ALA A 2 -2.04 -8.36 -41.74
C ALA A 2 -2.79 -9.69 -41.50
N LYS A 3 -2.42 -10.74 -42.24
CA LYS A 3 -2.94 -12.08 -42.01
C LYS A 3 -2.49 -12.53 -40.62
N THR A 4 -3.39 -12.52 -39.63
CA THR A 4 -3.15 -13.14 -38.32
C THR A 4 -2.92 -14.62 -38.57
N ASN A 5 -1.71 -15.09 -38.25
CA ASN A 5 -1.35 -16.49 -38.40
C ASN A 5 -2.04 -17.31 -37.29
N ASP A 6 -3.27 -17.74 -37.52
CA ASP A 6 -4.11 -18.53 -36.59
C ASP A 6 -3.66 -19.99 -36.50
N ALA A 7 -2.54 -20.35 -37.10
CA ALA A 7 -2.02 -21.71 -37.09
C ALA A 7 -1.75 -22.16 -35.66
N GLY A 8 -2.52 -23.20 -35.25
CA GLY A 8 -2.39 -23.80 -33.92
C GLY A 8 -3.43 -23.35 -32.89
N VAL A 9 -4.47 -22.59 -33.30
CA VAL A 9 -5.67 -22.34 -32.47
C VAL A 9 -6.85 -23.10 -33.05
N TYR A 10 -7.58 -23.84 -32.22
CA TYR A 10 -8.67 -24.71 -32.65
C TYR A 10 -9.78 -24.77 -31.59
N GLN A 11 -10.99 -25.12 -32.04
CA GLN A 11 -12.12 -25.28 -31.15
C GLN A 11 -12.20 -26.72 -30.67
N LEU A 12 -12.57 -26.92 -29.41
CA LEU A 12 -12.82 -28.21 -28.78
C LEU A 12 -14.28 -28.59 -28.94
N ASP A 13 -14.61 -29.88 -28.78
CA ASP A 13 -15.97 -30.41 -28.89
C ASP A 13 -16.97 -29.77 -27.92
N ASN A 14 -16.49 -29.27 -26.77
CA ASN A 14 -17.29 -28.54 -25.78
C ASN A 14 -17.52 -27.06 -26.12
N GLY A 15 -17.14 -26.60 -27.32
CA GLY A 15 -17.31 -25.24 -27.78
C GLY A 15 -16.23 -24.24 -27.31
N ASN A 16 -15.37 -24.63 -26.39
CA ASN A 16 -14.23 -23.79 -25.93
C ASN A 16 -13.07 -23.84 -26.93
N TRP A 17 -12.13 -22.91 -26.77
CA TRP A 17 -10.98 -22.82 -27.64
C TRP A 17 -9.72 -23.36 -26.96
N ALA A 18 -8.80 -23.86 -27.78
CA ALA A 18 -7.46 -24.29 -27.33
C ALA A 18 -6.40 -23.84 -28.32
N PHE A 19 -5.16 -23.84 -27.87
CA PHE A 19 -4.02 -23.57 -28.72
C PHE A 19 -2.94 -24.63 -28.60
N ARG A 20 -2.09 -24.73 -29.64
CA ARG A 20 -0.83 -25.49 -29.62
C ARG A 20 0.29 -24.71 -30.30
N TYR A 21 1.50 -24.99 -29.92
CA TYR A 21 2.70 -24.57 -30.62
C TYR A 21 3.88 -25.48 -30.26
N THR A 22 4.89 -25.48 -31.13
CA THR A 22 6.11 -26.26 -30.94
C THR A 22 7.26 -25.32 -30.74
N LEU A 23 8.05 -25.53 -29.69
CA LEU A 23 9.33 -24.85 -29.45
C LEU A 23 10.48 -25.80 -29.71
N THR A 24 11.51 -25.31 -30.39
CA THR A 24 12.79 -26.02 -30.52
C THR A 24 13.81 -25.30 -29.63
N ARG A 25 14.33 -26.00 -28.62
CA ARG A 25 15.38 -25.50 -27.74
C ARG A 25 16.47 -26.55 -27.60
N ASP A 26 17.71 -26.18 -27.82
CA ASP A 26 18.89 -27.08 -27.76
C ASP A 26 18.68 -28.35 -28.61
N GLY A 27 18.12 -28.17 -29.81
CA GLY A 27 17.87 -29.28 -30.76
C GLY A 27 16.68 -30.19 -30.38
N LYS A 28 16.03 -29.99 -29.24
CA LYS A 28 14.86 -30.75 -28.80
C LYS A 28 13.56 -30.01 -29.09
N LYS A 29 12.61 -30.70 -29.73
CA LYS A 29 11.26 -30.17 -29.97
C LYS A 29 10.36 -30.46 -28.76
N LYS A 30 9.65 -29.42 -28.29
CA LYS A 30 8.64 -29.52 -27.25
C LYS A 30 7.33 -29.00 -27.76
N ASP A 31 6.30 -29.86 -27.77
CA ASP A 31 4.94 -29.50 -28.13
C ASP A 31 4.18 -29.03 -26.86
N VAL A 32 3.61 -27.86 -26.93
CA VAL A 32 2.78 -27.27 -25.88
C VAL A 32 1.36 -27.17 -26.34
N ARG A 33 0.42 -27.65 -25.52
CA ARG A 33 -1.04 -27.54 -25.75
C ARG A 33 -1.71 -26.99 -24.51
N ARG A 34 -2.59 -26.01 -24.66
CA ARG A 34 -3.38 -25.46 -23.58
C ARG A 34 -4.81 -25.15 -24.01
N ALA A 35 -5.76 -25.52 -23.15
CA ALA A 35 -7.19 -25.23 -23.31
C ALA A 35 -7.70 -24.27 -22.21
N LYS A 36 -6.82 -23.85 -21.30
CA LYS A 36 -7.14 -22.97 -20.18
C LYS A 36 -6.05 -21.93 -20.02
N ASP A 37 -6.44 -20.78 -19.48
CA ASP A 37 -5.51 -19.73 -19.07
C ASP A 37 -4.70 -20.14 -17.82
N LEU A 38 -3.85 -19.24 -17.32
CA LEU A 38 -3.03 -19.50 -16.15
C LEU A 38 -3.85 -19.57 -14.85
N TYR A 39 -5.07 -19.06 -14.86
CA TYR A 39 -6.02 -19.11 -13.75
C TYR A 39 -6.93 -20.34 -13.77
N GLY A 40 -6.82 -21.18 -14.81
CA GLY A 40 -7.63 -22.39 -14.98
C GLY A 40 -8.96 -22.18 -15.71
N ASN A 41 -9.25 -20.97 -16.22
CA ASN A 41 -10.46 -20.68 -16.98
C ASN A 41 -10.31 -21.14 -18.42
N PRO A 42 -11.37 -21.76 -19.02
CA PRO A 42 -11.36 -22.13 -20.43
C PRO A 42 -11.42 -20.88 -21.32
N PHE A 43 -10.77 -20.94 -22.48
CA PHE A 43 -10.88 -19.88 -23.49
C PHE A 43 -12.26 -19.97 -24.17
N LYS A 44 -13.08 -18.95 -23.98
CA LYS A 44 -14.43 -18.88 -24.53
C LYS A 44 -14.45 -18.40 -25.98
N THR A 45 -13.44 -17.64 -26.38
CA THR A 45 -13.34 -17.06 -27.71
C THR A 45 -12.02 -17.39 -28.39
N LYS A 46 -12.05 -17.43 -29.73
CA LYS A 46 -10.86 -17.63 -30.56
C LYS A 46 -9.78 -16.58 -30.27
N ARG A 47 -10.20 -15.35 -30.05
CA ARG A 47 -9.30 -14.21 -29.76
C ARG A 47 -8.55 -14.39 -28.43
N GLU A 48 -9.21 -14.85 -27.38
CA GLU A 48 -8.58 -15.20 -26.11
C GLU A 48 -7.48 -16.26 -26.29
N ALA A 49 -7.78 -17.34 -27.04
CA ALA A 49 -6.81 -18.40 -27.29
C ALA A 49 -5.61 -17.91 -28.13
N ILE A 50 -5.82 -17.03 -29.12
CA ILE A 50 -4.74 -16.40 -29.90
C ILE A 50 -3.83 -15.59 -29.02
N ASN A 51 -4.38 -14.68 -28.20
CA ASN A 51 -3.62 -13.83 -27.30
C ASN A 51 -2.83 -14.68 -26.29
N ALA A 52 -3.47 -15.65 -25.67
CA ALA A 52 -2.83 -16.56 -24.72
C ALA A 52 -1.70 -17.38 -25.36
N ARG A 53 -1.86 -17.81 -26.64
CA ARG A 53 -0.80 -18.47 -27.39
C ARG A 53 0.40 -17.58 -27.62
N GLN A 54 0.22 -16.33 -28.01
CA GLN A 54 1.29 -15.37 -28.23
C GLN A 54 2.08 -15.12 -26.95
N ILE A 55 1.40 -14.88 -25.83
CA ILE A 55 1.99 -14.71 -24.51
C ILE A 55 2.78 -15.95 -24.10
N ALA A 56 2.20 -17.15 -24.31
CA ALA A 56 2.87 -18.40 -23.95
C ALA A 56 4.14 -18.65 -24.75
N ILE A 57 4.13 -18.37 -26.05
CA ILE A 57 5.32 -18.49 -26.90
C ILE A 57 6.42 -17.52 -26.42
N GLN A 58 6.08 -16.27 -26.15
CA GLN A 58 7.03 -15.27 -25.67
C GLN A 58 7.61 -15.67 -24.32
N THR A 59 6.78 -16.11 -23.38
CA THR A 59 7.19 -16.56 -22.03
C THR A 59 8.18 -17.74 -22.13
N ASP A 60 7.90 -18.69 -23.01
CA ASP A 60 8.79 -19.85 -23.21
C ASP A 60 10.10 -19.47 -23.93
N LEU A 61 10.08 -18.51 -24.87
CA LEU A 61 11.29 -17.97 -25.52
C LEU A 61 12.19 -17.27 -24.51
N GLU A 62 11.62 -16.55 -23.55
CA GLU A 62 12.35 -15.90 -22.43
C GLU A 62 12.84 -16.91 -21.38
N GLY A 63 12.55 -18.19 -21.54
CA GLY A 63 12.98 -19.24 -20.60
C GLY A 63 12.21 -19.27 -19.29
N ARG A 64 11.13 -18.51 -19.17
CA ARG A 64 10.24 -18.52 -18.00
C ARG A 64 9.33 -19.74 -18.05
N LYS A 65 9.25 -20.49 -16.96
CA LYS A 65 8.24 -21.55 -16.81
C LYS A 65 6.94 -20.89 -16.36
N PRO A 66 5.83 -21.04 -17.09
CA PRO A 66 4.54 -20.57 -16.62
C PRO A 66 4.13 -21.38 -15.40
N THR A 67 4.10 -20.71 -14.24
CA THR A 67 3.60 -21.30 -13.00
C THR A 67 2.08 -21.17 -13.01
N PRO A 68 1.33 -22.24 -12.69
CA PRO A 68 -0.11 -22.14 -12.52
C PRO A 68 -0.44 -21.08 -11.45
N ILE A 69 -1.37 -20.20 -11.76
CA ILE A 69 -1.81 -19.16 -10.84
C ILE A 69 -2.95 -19.72 -9.98
N ILE A 70 -2.79 -19.59 -8.69
CA ILE A 70 -3.80 -19.98 -7.72
C ILE A 70 -4.74 -18.79 -7.52
N ARG A 71 -6.02 -18.92 -7.91
CA ARG A 71 -7.00 -17.86 -7.69
C ARG A 71 -7.22 -17.62 -6.19
N ARG A 72 -7.13 -16.38 -5.78
CA ARG A 72 -7.38 -15.92 -4.41
C ARG A 72 -8.26 -14.69 -4.41
N THR A 73 -9.14 -14.61 -3.43
CA THR A 73 -9.92 -13.41 -3.18
C THR A 73 -9.04 -12.33 -2.55
N VAL A 74 -9.45 -11.08 -2.71
CA VAL A 74 -8.75 -9.93 -2.09
C VAL A 74 -8.67 -10.09 -0.56
N LYS A 75 -9.71 -10.69 0.06
CA LYS A 75 -9.73 -10.98 1.49
C LYS A 75 -8.66 -12.00 1.90
N GLU A 76 -8.53 -13.10 1.17
CA GLU A 76 -7.52 -14.13 1.44
C GLU A 76 -6.11 -13.56 1.31
N VAL A 77 -5.86 -12.77 0.26
CA VAL A 77 -4.57 -12.10 0.03
C VAL A 77 -4.25 -11.10 1.16
N PHE A 78 -5.24 -10.31 1.59
CA PHE A 78 -5.05 -9.39 2.70
C PHE A 78 -4.79 -10.11 4.02
N GLN A 79 -5.48 -11.22 4.31
CA GLN A 79 -5.23 -12.04 5.48
C GLN A 79 -3.81 -12.59 5.50
N GLU A 80 -3.36 -13.15 4.39
CA GLU A 80 -1.98 -13.64 4.26
C GLU A 80 -0.95 -12.50 4.39
N PHE A 81 -1.23 -11.33 3.84
CA PHE A 81 -0.40 -10.14 4.05
C PHE A 81 -0.33 -9.76 5.53
N CYS A 82 -1.44 -9.85 6.27
CA CYS A 82 -1.46 -9.59 7.71
C CYS A 82 -0.56 -10.54 8.49
N GLU A 83 -0.56 -11.81 8.12
CA GLU A 83 0.20 -12.86 8.80
C GLU A 83 1.70 -12.81 8.46
N ASN A 84 2.03 -12.57 7.22
CA ASN A 84 3.39 -12.76 6.69
C ASN A 84 4.04 -11.47 6.16
N GLY A 85 3.27 -10.58 5.54
CA GLY A 85 3.79 -9.43 4.78
C GLY A 85 4.00 -8.16 5.60
N ARG A 86 3.58 -8.12 6.87
CA ARG A 86 3.69 -6.92 7.71
C ARG A 86 4.23 -7.15 9.12
N LYS A 87 4.96 -8.24 9.34
CA LYS A 87 5.49 -8.58 10.68
C LYS A 87 6.39 -7.49 11.24
N ASP A 88 7.19 -6.88 10.39
CA ASP A 88 8.13 -5.80 10.69
C ASP A 88 7.49 -4.40 10.81
N ARG A 89 6.20 -4.27 10.47
CA ARG A 89 5.51 -2.98 10.49
C ARG A 89 5.20 -2.52 11.90
N ALA A 90 5.34 -1.20 12.13
CA ALA A 90 4.97 -0.56 13.38
C ALA A 90 3.49 -0.79 13.74
N TYR A 91 3.20 -0.89 15.04
CA TYR A 91 1.85 -1.15 15.56
C TYR A 91 0.79 -0.19 14.98
N GLN A 92 1.04 1.11 15.01
CA GLN A 92 0.11 2.13 14.48
C GLN A 92 -0.13 1.97 12.96
N THR A 93 0.89 1.53 12.21
CA THR A 93 0.72 1.24 10.79
C THR A 93 -0.22 0.05 10.56
N LYS A 94 -0.09 -1.00 11.40
CA LYS A 94 -0.99 -2.16 11.35
C LYS A 94 -2.42 -1.77 11.65
N LEU A 95 -2.65 -0.99 12.71
CA LEU A 95 -3.98 -0.49 13.08
C LEU A 95 -4.63 0.35 11.97
N LYS A 96 -3.86 1.26 11.36
CA LYS A 96 -4.35 2.06 10.22
C LYS A 96 -4.75 1.18 9.04
N GLN A 97 -3.92 0.20 8.70
CA GLN A 97 -4.21 -0.74 7.62
C GLN A 97 -5.47 -1.59 7.91
N ASP A 98 -5.61 -2.08 9.14
CA ASP A 98 -6.78 -2.85 9.55
C ASP A 98 -8.07 -2.01 9.51
N SER A 99 -7.99 -0.75 9.92
CA SER A 99 -9.12 0.19 9.85
C SER A 99 -9.54 0.47 8.40
N LEU A 100 -8.58 0.79 7.52
CA LEU A 100 -8.84 1.01 6.08
C LEU A 100 -9.47 -0.23 5.42
N TRP A 101 -8.93 -1.39 5.74
CA TRP A 101 -9.45 -2.65 5.25
C TRP A 101 -10.88 -2.92 5.72
N LYS A 102 -11.09 -2.93 7.04
CA LYS A 102 -12.37 -3.29 7.66
C LYS A 102 -13.50 -2.35 7.26
N ASN A 103 -13.22 -1.05 7.30
CA ASN A 103 -14.28 -0.05 7.16
C ASN A 103 -14.58 0.32 5.71
N HIS A 104 -13.64 0.09 4.78
CA HIS A 104 -13.78 0.62 3.43
C HIS A 104 -13.55 -0.42 2.31
N ILE A 105 -12.46 -1.20 2.38
CA ILE A 105 -12.06 -2.06 1.26
C ILE A 105 -12.78 -3.41 1.29
N CYS A 106 -12.86 -4.04 2.46
CA CYS A 106 -13.37 -5.41 2.61
C CYS A 106 -14.79 -5.60 2.08
N GLY A 107 -15.69 -4.66 2.36
CA GLY A 107 -17.09 -4.73 1.94
C GLY A 107 -17.25 -4.73 0.42
N LYS A 108 -16.47 -3.91 -0.27
CA LYS A 108 -16.58 -3.74 -1.73
C LYS A 108 -15.76 -4.75 -2.52
N PHE A 109 -14.54 -5.03 -2.10
CA PHE A 109 -13.58 -5.83 -2.88
C PHE A 109 -13.27 -7.19 -2.27
N GLY A 110 -13.53 -7.40 -0.99
CA GLY A 110 -13.03 -8.55 -0.23
C GLY A 110 -13.43 -9.93 -0.78
N LYS A 111 -14.64 -10.07 -1.30
CA LYS A 111 -15.16 -11.34 -1.83
C LYS A 111 -14.75 -11.61 -3.28
N ARG A 112 -14.20 -10.63 -3.97
CA ARG A 112 -13.81 -10.73 -5.37
C ARG A 112 -12.42 -11.30 -5.51
N TYR A 113 -12.18 -11.99 -6.63
CA TYR A 113 -10.85 -12.48 -6.97
C TYR A 113 -9.93 -11.30 -7.38
N VAL A 114 -8.64 -11.38 -7.04
CA VAL A 114 -7.68 -10.30 -7.33
C VAL A 114 -7.49 -10.07 -8.84
N ASP A 115 -7.66 -11.11 -9.66
CA ASP A 115 -7.55 -11.06 -11.12
C ASP A 115 -8.77 -10.41 -11.82
N GLU A 116 -9.88 -10.25 -11.11
CA GLU A 116 -11.12 -9.65 -11.64
C GLU A 116 -11.21 -8.13 -11.42
N ILE A 117 -10.28 -7.55 -10.67
CA ILE A 117 -10.31 -6.12 -10.36
C ILE A 117 -9.52 -5.36 -11.41
N SER A 118 -10.16 -4.33 -11.99
CA SER A 118 -9.51 -3.46 -12.96
C SER A 118 -8.91 -2.22 -12.31
N SER A 119 -7.89 -1.64 -12.97
CA SER A 119 -7.32 -0.34 -12.54
C SER A 119 -8.34 0.79 -12.61
N ALA A 120 -9.21 0.80 -13.62
CA ALA A 120 -10.26 1.80 -13.78
C ALA A 120 -11.21 1.80 -12.59
N GLU A 121 -11.68 0.63 -12.16
CA GLU A 121 -12.59 0.49 -11.02
C GLU A 121 -12.00 1.03 -9.72
N ILE A 122 -10.69 0.83 -9.49
CA ILE A 122 -10.03 1.37 -8.30
C ILE A 122 -9.84 2.87 -8.42
N ILE A 123 -9.50 3.38 -9.62
CA ILE A 123 -9.39 4.82 -9.87
C ILE A 123 -10.73 5.51 -9.61
N ASP A 124 -11.83 4.95 -10.11
CA ASP A 124 -13.18 5.47 -9.87
C ASP A 124 -13.53 5.44 -8.37
N TYR A 125 -13.16 4.37 -7.68
CA TYR A 125 -13.35 4.26 -6.24
C TYR A 125 -12.57 5.33 -5.46
N LEU A 126 -11.29 5.55 -5.80
CA LEU A 126 -10.47 6.59 -5.18
C LEU A 126 -11.02 7.99 -5.49
N SER A 127 -11.51 8.20 -6.71
CA SER A 127 -12.14 9.46 -7.12
C SER A 127 -13.40 9.75 -6.31
N ALA A 128 -14.26 8.75 -6.12
CA ALA A 128 -15.46 8.88 -5.31
C ALA A 128 -15.14 9.16 -3.82
N LEU A 129 -14.11 8.52 -3.27
CA LEU A 129 -13.66 8.82 -1.90
C LEU A 129 -13.19 10.27 -1.76
N TYR A 130 -12.43 10.78 -2.72
CA TYR A 130 -11.85 12.10 -2.65
C TYR A 130 -12.85 13.21 -3.01
N TYR A 131 -13.55 13.08 -4.15
CA TYR A 131 -14.42 14.15 -4.65
C TYR A 131 -15.81 14.14 -4.03
N ASP A 132 -16.38 12.94 -3.80
CA ASP A 132 -17.78 12.81 -3.40
C ASP A 132 -17.92 12.60 -1.88
N SER A 133 -17.01 11.82 -1.25
CA SER A 133 -17.07 11.54 0.19
C SER A 133 -16.31 12.55 1.05
N GLY A 134 -15.60 13.52 0.44
CA GLY A 134 -14.90 14.60 1.15
C GLY A 134 -13.68 14.16 1.96
N TYR A 135 -13.09 13.00 1.66
CA TYR A 135 -11.85 12.59 2.31
C TYR A 135 -10.67 13.44 1.84
N SER A 136 -9.72 13.70 2.74
CA SER A 136 -8.50 14.40 2.36
C SER A 136 -7.69 13.61 1.33
N TYR A 137 -6.93 14.32 0.49
CA TYR A 137 -6.06 13.71 -0.52
C TYR A 137 -5.10 12.68 0.10
N GLN A 138 -4.45 13.03 1.20
CA GLN A 138 -3.52 12.16 1.92
C GLN A 138 -4.18 10.92 2.54
N TYR A 139 -5.43 11.05 2.99
CA TYR A 139 -6.18 9.91 3.48
C TYR A 139 -6.56 8.99 2.32
N THR A 140 -7.02 9.53 1.21
CA THR A 140 -7.33 8.79 -0.03
C THR A 140 -6.08 8.09 -0.58
N GLU A 141 -4.92 8.74 -0.55
CA GLU A 141 -3.65 8.12 -0.93
C GLU A 141 -3.31 6.88 -0.08
N SER A 142 -3.80 6.83 1.16
CA SER A 142 -3.62 5.65 2.01
C SER A 142 -4.35 4.42 1.47
N PHE A 143 -5.48 4.59 0.77
CA PHE A 143 -6.18 3.49 0.08
C PHE A 143 -5.40 3.01 -1.14
N LEU A 144 -4.86 3.93 -1.94
CA LEU A 144 -3.98 3.58 -3.05
C LEU A 144 -2.81 2.70 -2.59
N LYS A 145 -2.15 3.10 -1.50
CA LYS A 145 -1.06 2.33 -0.90
C LYS A 145 -1.50 0.94 -0.44
N MET A 146 -2.74 0.82 0.06
CA MET A 146 -3.32 -0.49 0.45
C MET A 146 -3.52 -1.41 -0.77
N PHE A 147 -4.05 -0.91 -1.88
CA PHE A 147 -4.19 -1.70 -3.11
C PHE A 147 -2.83 -2.16 -3.63
N TYR A 148 -1.82 -1.30 -3.66
CA TYR A 148 -0.46 -1.71 -4.04
C TYR A 148 0.13 -2.79 -3.13
N LEU A 149 -0.13 -2.74 -1.82
CA LEU A 149 0.30 -3.79 -0.89
C LEU A 149 -0.41 -5.13 -1.18
N ILE A 150 -1.72 -5.11 -1.42
CA ILE A 150 -2.51 -6.31 -1.72
C ILE A 150 -2.07 -6.93 -3.05
N PHE A 151 -1.96 -6.14 -4.12
CA PHE A 151 -1.54 -6.66 -5.43
C PHE A 151 -0.07 -7.07 -5.44
N GLY A 152 0.81 -6.37 -4.71
CA GLY A 152 2.20 -6.77 -4.51
C GLY A 152 2.32 -8.10 -3.79
N GLN A 153 1.52 -8.33 -2.75
CA GLN A 153 1.42 -9.62 -2.06
C GLN A 153 0.91 -10.71 -3.02
N ALA A 154 -0.18 -10.44 -3.75
CA ALA A 154 -0.75 -11.38 -4.70
C ALA A 154 0.25 -11.78 -5.79
N TYR A 155 0.99 -10.83 -6.34
CA TYR A 155 2.02 -11.10 -7.34
C TYR A 155 3.19 -11.91 -6.77
N SER A 156 3.70 -11.56 -5.59
CA SER A 156 4.80 -12.27 -4.95
C SER A 156 4.48 -13.72 -4.60
N ARG A 157 3.19 -14.06 -4.48
CA ARG A 157 2.67 -15.40 -4.18
C ARG A 157 2.13 -16.15 -5.40
N ASN A 158 2.33 -15.62 -6.60
CA ASN A 158 1.79 -16.18 -7.86
C ASN A 158 0.25 -16.31 -7.87
N TYR A 159 -0.46 -15.34 -7.27
CA TYR A 159 -1.90 -15.20 -7.36
C TYR A 159 -2.35 -14.26 -8.49
N LEU A 160 -1.40 -13.52 -9.06
CA LEU A 160 -1.53 -12.65 -10.21
C LEU A 160 -0.45 -12.95 -11.24
N ASP A 161 -0.81 -12.92 -12.52
CA ASP A 161 0.16 -12.96 -13.61
C ASP A 161 0.90 -11.62 -13.75
N HIS A 162 2.03 -11.68 -14.47
CA HIS A 162 2.88 -10.52 -14.67
C HIS A 162 2.16 -9.39 -15.42
N ASP A 163 1.38 -9.71 -16.44
CA ASP A 163 0.71 -8.71 -17.28
C ASP A 163 -0.37 -7.97 -16.50
N THR A 164 -1.16 -8.71 -15.70
CA THR A 164 -2.18 -8.12 -14.81
C THR A 164 -1.53 -7.26 -13.73
N TYR A 165 -0.47 -7.74 -13.08
CA TYR A 165 0.26 -6.94 -12.10
C TYR A 165 0.87 -5.68 -12.73
N ASN A 166 1.45 -5.80 -13.92
CA ASN A 166 2.03 -4.68 -14.63
C ASN A 166 0.99 -3.61 -14.96
N ARG A 167 -0.19 -4.02 -15.44
CA ARG A 167 -1.32 -3.09 -15.68
C ARG A 167 -1.79 -2.38 -14.42
N LEU A 168 -1.89 -3.10 -13.30
CA LEU A 168 -2.42 -2.54 -12.05
C LEU A 168 -1.42 -1.66 -11.31
N CYS A 169 -0.13 -2.01 -11.33
CA CYS A 169 0.84 -1.43 -10.40
C CYS A 169 2.04 -0.73 -11.05
N VAL A 170 2.40 -1.05 -12.29
CA VAL A 170 3.66 -0.61 -12.90
C VAL A 170 3.46 0.26 -14.14
N GLY A 171 2.60 -0.14 -15.05
CA GLY A 171 2.42 0.49 -16.36
C GLY A 171 2.08 1.98 -16.25
N LYS A 172 2.86 2.85 -16.94
CA LYS A 172 2.78 4.31 -16.83
C LYS A 172 1.35 4.84 -17.01
N ASP A 173 0.63 4.33 -18.01
CA ASP A 173 -0.70 4.84 -18.39
C ASP A 173 -1.85 3.99 -17.84
N THR A 174 -1.57 2.76 -17.40
CA THR A 174 -2.59 1.78 -17.00
C THR A 174 -2.70 1.57 -15.50
N LYS A 175 -1.66 1.90 -14.74
CA LYS A 175 -1.62 1.66 -13.30
C LYS A 175 -2.66 2.46 -12.54
N ILE A 176 -3.03 1.93 -11.39
CA ILE A 176 -3.84 2.65 -10.40
C ILE A 176 -3.12 3.95 -10.01
N LYS A 177 -3.86 5.05 -10.01
CA LYS A 177 -3.32 6.37 -9.65
C LYS A 177 -4.33 7.17 -8.86
N MET A 178 -3.84 8.16 -8.13
CA MET A 178 -4.69 9.14 -7.46
C MET A 178 -5.43 10.02 -8.47
N PRO A 179 -6.64 10.47 -8.14
CA PRO A 179 -7.30 11.55 -8.87
C PRO A 179 -6.44 12.82 -8.80
N LYS A 180 -6.75 13.78 -9.66
CA LYS A 180 -6.09 15.09 -9.62
C LYS A 180 -6.46 15.80 -8.31
N MET A 181 -5.47 16.40 -7.64
CA MET A 181 -5.70 17.17 -6.41
C MET A 181 -6.50 18.45 -6.73
N LYS A 182 -7.44 18.79 -5.85
CA LYS A 182 -8.15 20.08 -5.91
C LYS A 182 -7.17 21.20 -5.58
N THR A 183 -7.30 22.33 -6.26
CA THR A 183 -6.43 23.50 -6.00
C THR A 183 -6.59 24.04 -4.58
N GLU A 184 -7.79 23.90 -4.01
CA GLU A 184 -8.14 24.32 -2.65
C GLU A 184 -7.45 23.48 -1.56
N ASP A 185 -7.03 22.24 -1.89
CA ASP A 185 -6.33 21.35 -0.96
C ASP A 185 -4.82 21.60 -0.91
N ASP A 186 -4.29 22.45 -1.81
CA ASP A 186 -2.88 22.89 -1.80
C ASP A 186 -2.75 24.08 -0.86
N THR A 187 -2.90 23.80 0.43
CA THR A 187 -2.86 24.83 1.48
C THR A 187 -1.44 25.06 1.96
N ASP A 188 -1.08 26.33 2.06
CA ASP A 188 0.15 26.76 2.71
C ASP A 188 0.20 26.31 4.17
N ILE A 189 1.40 26.03 4.66
CA ILE A 189 1.63 25.74 6.08
C ILE A 189 1.36 27.03 6.87
N VAL A 190 0.27 27.03 7.64
CA VAL A 190 -0.07 28.15 8.53
C VAL A 190 0.64 27.95 9.85
N ALA A 191 1.52 28.88 10.21
CA ALA A 191 2.12 28.96 11.54
C ALA A 191 1.20 29.77 12.48
N PHE A 192 1.26 29.45 13.78
CA PHE A 192 0.56 30.25 14.79
C PHE A 192 1.08 31.69 14.81
N SER A 193 0.18 32.65 14.85
CA SER A 193 0.52 34.05 15.07
C SER A 193 1.05 34.28 16.49
N ARG A 194 1.60 35.46 16.74
CA ARG A 194 2.05 35.81 18.11
C ARG A 194 0.88 35.94 19.08
N GLU A 195 -0.27 36.40 18.56
CA GLU A 195 -1.52 36.52 19.30
C GLU A 195 -2.06 35.11 19.68
N ASP A 196 -2.06 34.16 18.74
CA ASP A 196 -2.46 32.77 19.01
C ASP A 196 -1.55 32.15 20.08
N LEU A 197 -0.25 32.37 19.96
CA LEU A 197 0.73 31.85 20.94
C LEU A 197 0.51 32.42 22.32
N SER A 198 0.18 33.72 22.44
CA SER A 198 -0.13 34.36 23.73
C SER A 198 -1.38 33.78 24.37
N LEU A 199 -2.43 33.54 23.57
CA LEU A 199 -3.64 32.90 24.05
C LEU A 199 -3.39 31.46 24.51
N LEU A 200 -2.57 30.71 23.80
CA LEU A 200 -2.19 29.35 24.19
C LEU A 200 -1.35 29.33 25.48
N ASP A 201 -0.45 30.29 25.64
CA ASP A 201 0.37 30.46 26.89
C ASP A 201 -0.56 30.67 28.10
N GLU A 202 -1.54 31.54 27.99
CA GLU A 202 -2.49 31.82 29.04
C GLU A 202 -3.39 30.61 29.32
N TYR A 203 -3.88 29.96 28.25
CA TYR A 203 -4.80 28.80 28.36
C TYR A 203 -4.14 27.62 29.08
N PHE A 204 -2.87 27.30 28.76
CA PHE A 204 -2.20 26.14 29.34
C PHE A 204 -1.58 26.43 30.72
N LYS A 205 -1.43 27.67 31.10
CA LYS A 205 -0.81 28.08 32.38
C LYS A 205 -1.55 27.47 33.58
N GLY A 206 -0.80 26.77 34.44
CA GLY A 206 -1.31 26.09 35.62
C GLY A 206 -2.13 24.82 35.36
N THR A 207 -2.22 24.39 34.10
CA THR A 207 -2.92 23.13 33.77
C THR A 207 -1.96 21.93 33.81
N ASN A 208 -2.51 20.72 33.92
CA ASN A 208 -1.72 19.48 33.83
C ASN A 208 -1.02 19.28 32.46
N ALA A 209 -1.41 20.04 31.45
CA ALA A 209 -0.84 19.97 30.11
C ALA A 209 0.24 21.03 29.86
N GLU A 210 0.47 21.97 30.80
CA GLU A 210 1.42 23.07 30.64
C GLU A 210 2.82 22.59 30.25
N THR A 211 3.38 21.64 30.99
CA THR A 211 4.73 21.10 30.69
C THR A 211 4.78 20.49 29.29
N ALA A 212 3.75 19.75 28.89
CA ALA A 212 3.69 19.16 27.56
C ALA A 212 3.60 20.22 26.45
N TYR A 213 2.81 21.26 26.67
CA TYR A 213 2.72 22.41 25.79
C TYR A 213 4.05 23.15 25.65
N LEU A 214 4.69 23.47 26.77
CA LEU A 214 5.98 24.19 26.78
C LEU A 214 7.10 23.42 26.07
N LEU A 215 7.20 22.09 26.30
CA LEU A 215 8.15 21.23 25.60
C LEU A 215 7.86 21.15 24.10
N GLY A 216 6.60 21.13 23.71
CA GLY A 216 6.19 21.20 22.29
C GLY A 216 6.57 22.54 21.67
N ARG A 217 6.25 23.65 22.35
CA ARG A 217 6.48 25.01 21.88
C ARG A 217 7.95 25.37 21.74
N TYR A 218 8.72 25.17 22.81
CA TYR A 218 10.11 25.65 22.88
C TYR A 218 11.17 24.65 22.44
N CYS A 219 10.84 23.33 22.51
CA CYS A 219 11.77 22.27 22.16
C CYS A 219 11.36 21.50 20.88
N GLY A 220 10.18 21.76 20.34
CA GLY A 220 9.67 21.06 19.16
C GLY A 220 9.47 19.55 19.38
N LEU A 221 9.17 19.12 20.61
CA LEU A 221 8.87 17.73 20.91
C LEU A 221 7.50 17.35 20.33
N ARG A 222 7.45 16.15 19.73
CA ARG A 222 6.16 15.56 19.40
C ARG A 222 5.45 15.09 20.67
N ILE A 223 4.12 15.14 20.70
CA ILE A 223 3.33 14.77 21.89
C ILE A 223 3.72 13.40 22.47
N ASN A 224 4.01 12.40 21.64
CA ASN A 224 4.43 11.09 22.10
C ASN A 224 5.87 11.05 22.63
N GLU A 225 6.75 11.94 22.17
CA GLU A 225 8.11 12.12 22.68
C GLU A 225 8.03 12.80 24.04
N THR A 226 7.19 13.81 24.18
CA THR A 226 6.96 14.51 25.45
C THR A 226 6.51 13.56 26.55
N PHE A 227 5.48 12.76 26.31
CA PHE A 227 5.01 11.78 27.28
C PHE A 227 5.93 10.55 27.45
N GLY A 228 6.91 10.39 26.56
CA GLY A 228 7.94 9.36 26.67
C GLY A 228 9.19 9.81 27.40
N LEU A 229 9.31 11.12 27.71
CA LEU A 229 10.48 11.70 28.38
C LEU A 229 10.55 11.22 29.85
N LYS A 230 11.75 10.92 30.31
CA LYS A 230 12.04 10.55 31.69
C LYS A 230 13.06 11.51 32.30
N TRP A 231 13.07 11.63 33.61
CA TRP A 231 14.04 12.44 34.33
C TRP A 231 15.49 12.03 34.06
N GLU A 232 15.77 10.74 33.84
CA GLU A 232 17.11 10.26 33.45
C GLU A 232 17.63 10.84 32.12
N ASN A 233 16.72 11.37 31.30
CA ASN A 233 17.03 12.00 30.02
C ASN A 233 17.11 13.54 30.08
N VAL A 234 16.97 14.13 31.28
CA VAL A 234 17.00 15.58 31.52
C VAL A 234 18.26 15.93 32.33
N ASP A 235 19.08 16.76 31.77
CA ASP A 235 20.28 17.27 32.43
C ASP A 235 20.13 18.81 32.63
N LEU A 236 19.69 19.19 33.82
CA LEU A 236 19.44 20.58 34.14
C LEU A 236 20.75 21.41 34.31
N GLU A 237 21.87 20.76 34.69
CA GLU A 237 23.16 21.40 34.79
C GLU A 237 23.69 21.81 33.41
N LYS A 238 23.55 20.93 32.43
CA LYS A 238 23.90 21.20 31.03
C LYS A 238 22.80 21.89 30.26
N GLY A 239 21.61 22.01 30.83
CA GLY A 239 20.42 22.51 30.13
C GLY A 239 20.04 21.72 28.91
N THR A 240 20.06 20.38 28.99
CA THR A 240 19.77 19.51 27.85
C THR A 240 18.74 18.44 28.15
N ILE A 241 18.01 18.02 27.11
CA ILE A 241 17.15 16.82 27.13
C ILE A 241 17.52 15.90 25.98
N THR A 242 17.51 14.60 26.24
CA THR A 242 17.76 13.55 25.25
C THR A 242 16.48 12.79 24.94
N ILE A 243 16.07 12.83 23.68
CA ILE A 243 14.89 12.13 23.20
C ILE A 243 15.34 10.80 22.60
N ASP A 244 15.10 9.68 23.30
CA ASP A 244 15.49 8.33 22.90
C ASP A 244 14.31 7.34 22.88
N ARG A 245 13.13 7.80 23.31
CA ARG A 245 11.90 7.00 23.36
C ARG A 245 10.66 7.87 23.15
N GLN A 246 9.55 7.20 22.90
CA GLN A 246 8.23 7.81 22.78
C GLN A 246 7.19 6.93 23.45
N MET A 247 6.15 7.54 23.98
CA MET A 247 5.01 6.83 24.53
C MET A 247 4.08 6.36 23.40
N GLN A 248 3.60 5.13 23.48
CA GLN A 248 2.55 4.62 22.59
C GLN A 248 1.50 3.85 23.39
N TYR A 249 0.25 4.08 23.05
CA TYR A 249 -0.86 3.28 23.56
C TYR A 249 -1.07 2.07 22.66
N GLN A 250 -0.89 0.87 23.18
CA GLN A 250 -0.98 -0.39 22.45
C GLN A 250 -1.83 -1.39 23.24
N ASN A 251 -2.98 -1.80 22.68
CA ASN A 251 -3.91 -2.77 23.30
C ASN A 251 -4.30 -2.42 24.74
N GLY A 252 -4.64 -1.15 25.01
CA GLY A 252 -5.03 -0.71 26.33
C GLY A 252 -3.86 -0.43 27.29
N ILE A 253 -2.61 -0.60 26.87
CA ILE A 253 -1.43 -0.45 27.72
C ILE A 253 -0.52 0.64 27.15
N ILE A 254 0.00 1.49 28.05
CA ILE A 254 1.04 2.46 27.72
C ILE A 254 2.38 1.74 27.61
N LYS A 255 3.06 1.91 26.47
CA LYS A 255 4.40 1.38 26.21
C LYS A 255 5.37 2.49 25.84
N LEU A 256 6.58 2.40 26.35
CA LEU A 256 7.70 3.21 25.90
C LEU A 256 8.43 2.43 24.78
N VAL A 257 8.49 3.04 23.60
CA VAL A 257 9.13 2.45 22.43
C VAL A 257 10.19 3.37 21.87
N PRO A 258 11.22 2.86 21.18
CA PRO A 258 12.21 3.70 20.53
C PRO A 258 11.56 4.59 19.46
N PRO A 259 12.16 5.73 19.09
CA PRO A 259 11.70 6.56 18.00
C PRO A 259 11.70 5.80 16.66
N LYS A 260 10.86 6.23 15.73
CA LYS A 260 10.64 5.56 14.44
C LYS A 260 11.92 5.46 13.58
N THR A 261 12.81 6.43 13.67
CA THR A 261 14.04 6.48 12.88
C THR A 261 15.23 6.80 13.78
N ARG A 262 16.44 6.39 13.36
CA ARG A 262 17.68 6.72 14.09
C ARG A 262 17.87 8.20 14.29
N ASN A 263 17.54 9.02 13.30
CA ASN A 263 17.66 10.47 13.36
C ASN A 263 16.63 11.14 14.29
N SER A 264 15.60 10.41 14.74
CA SER A 264 14.68 10.92 15.76
C SER A 264 15.24 10.85 17.17
N LYS A 265 16.29 10.05 17.41
CA LYS A 265 17.06 10.10 18.65
C LYS A 265 17.98 11.31 18.58
N ARG A 266 17.77 12.25 19.50
CA ARG A 266 18.48 13.53 19.50
C ARG A 266 18.60 14.10 20.90
N THR A 267 19.61 14.93 21.14
CA THR A 267 19.74 15.79 22.32
C THR A 267 19.49 17.23 21.87
N ILE A 268 18.68 17.96 22.63
CA ILE A 268 18.36 19.36 22.38
C ILE A 268 18.66 20.18 23.63
N TYR A 269 19.01 21.45 23.44
CA TYR A 269 19.20 22.39 24.52
C TYR A 269 17.87 22.99 24.97
N LEU A 270 17.71 23.13 26.28
CA LEU A 270 16.57 23.83 26.87
C LEU A 270 16.78 25.34 26.70
N CYS A 271 15.71 26.04 26.32
CA CYS A 271 15.75 27.49 26.35
C CYS A 271 15.65 28.02 27.81
N PRO A 272 16.09 29.27 28.07
CA PRO A 272 16.05 29.84 29.45
C PRO A 272 14.67 29.82 30.10
N THR A 273 13.61 29.85 29.30
CA THR A 273 12.21 29.78 29.79
C THR A 273 11.85 28.42 30.41
N LEU A 274 12.60 27.36 30.10
CA LEU A 274 12.37 25.99 30.58
C LEU A 274 13.38 25.55 31.68
N LEU A 275 14.40 26.36 31.96
CA LEU A 275 15.37 26.19 33.04
C LEU A 275 14.93 26.93 34.27
#